data_c3a8bbc97981269ed4e14c1f4c267a2b
#
_entry.id   c3a8bbc97981269ed4e14c1f4c267a2b
#
_cell.length_a   1.000
_cell.length_b   1.000
_cell.length_c   1.000
_cell.angle_alpha   90.00
_cell.angle_beta   90.00
_cell.angle_gamma   90.00
#
_symmetry.space_group_name_H-M   'P 1'
#
loop_
_entity.id
_entity.type
_entity.pdbx_description
1 polymer ?
#
loop_
_entity_poly.entity_id
_entity_poly.type
_entity_poly.pdbx_seq_one_letter_code
_entity_poly.pdbx_strand_id
1 'polypeptide(L)'
;MPDQIEATPAPETTPAVPTQQAPIFQIQKIYLKDALFEQPNSPQILRTQAQPNVSVSISTDSEKIEDGVYEVTIKGSIKGLVGEEILFFVEIEQAGMFELRNLPENQIEPTLSITCPGIIFPSLRYNLADMLNRAGFQPINLTEISFRALYEQRLAEEAKAAADAAAASTPAPAVAPTPSAPPAPVLQEGMEVVVEDGRVVVKPVAQ
;
A
#
# COMPACT_ATOMS: atom_id res chain seq x y z
N MET A 1 52.67 68.08 5.28
CA MET A 1 51.28 67.68 5.06
C MET A 1 51.31 66.18 4.91
N PRO A 2 50.95 65.36 5.96
CA PRO A 2 50.87 63.90 5.85
C PRO A 2 49.50 63.51 5.36
N ASP A 3 49.54 62.62 4.42
CA ASP A 3 48.49 61.94 3.70
C ASP A 3 47.67 61.08 4.66
N GLN A 4 46.34 61.30 4.73
CA GLN A 4 45.43 60.48 5.49
C GLN A 4 44.98 59.25 4.63
N ILE A 5 45.47 58.10 4.99
CA ILE A 5 44.97 56.82 4.44
C ILE A 5 43.64 56.51 5.12
N GLU A 6 42.58 56.66 4.34
CA GLU A 6 41.20 56.32 4.70
C GLU A 6 41.06 54.78 4.77
N ALA A 7 40.76 54.25 5.94
CA ALA A 7 40.57 52.82 6.16
C ALA A 7 39.24 52.38 5.55
N THR A 8 39.28 51.52 4.51
CA THR A 8 38.15 50.82 3.94
C THR A 8 37.57 49.87 4.97
N PRO A 9 36.27 49.91 5.31
CA PRO A 9 35.67 48.93 6.21
C PRO A 9 35.64 47.54 5.58
N ALA A 10 36.03 46.52 6.35
CA ALA A 10 35.97 45.13 5.97
C ALA A 10 34.53 44.69 5.67
N PRO A 11 34.30 43.80 4.70
CA PRO A 11 32.95 43.29 4.43
C PRO A 11 32.43 42.49 5.61
N GLU A 12 31.26 42.90 6.15
CA GLU A 12 30.52 42.19 7.16
C GLU A 12 30.16 40.79 6.61
N THR A 13 30.64 39.77 7.29
CA THR A 13 30.32 38.37 7.02
C THR A 13 28.83 38.12 7.43
N THR A 14 27.96 38.22 6.46
CA THR A 14 26.55 37.81 6.65
C THR A 14 26.53 36.35 7.07
N PRO A 15 25.87 35.96 8.19
CA PRO A 15 25.77 34.56 8.58
C PRO A 15 25.05 33.79 7.46
N ALA A 16 25.69 32.74 6.95
CA ALA A 16 25.10 31.84 5.97
C ALA A 16 23.84 31.23 6.56
N VAL A 17 22.68 31.63 6.06
CA VAL A 17 21.39 30.97 6.34
C VAL A 17 21.55 29.52 5.90
N PRO A 18 21.27 28.53 6.76
CA PRO A 18 21.35 27.13 6.34
C PRO A 18 20.39 26.92 5.15
N THR A 19 20.96 26.66 4.00
CA THR A 19 20.21 26.36 2.78
C THR A 19 19.48 25.03 3.02
N GLN A 20 18.23 25.08 3.40
CA GLN A 20 17.38 23.88 3.45
C GLN A 20 17.37 23.31 2.02
N GLN A 21 17.95 22.14 1.87
CA GLN A 21 17.97 21.45 0.60
C GLN A 21 16.51 21.16 0.20
N ALA A 22 16.18 21.42 -1.06
CA ALA A 22 14.84 21.19 -1.58
C ALA A 22 14.43 19.70 -1.41
N PRO A 23 13.15 19.40 -1.11
CA PRO A 23 12.68 18.04 -1.03
C PRO A 23 12.84 17.34 -2.40
N ILE A 24 13.33 16.12 -2.38
CA ILE A 24 13.52 15.28 -3.57
C ILE A 24 12.50 14.14 -3.50
N PHE A 25 11.72 14.00 -4.57
CA PHE A 25 10.88 12.84 -4.84
C PHE A 25 11.24 12.34 -6.25
N GLN A 26 11.82 11.14 -6.34
CA GLN A 26 12.20 10.55 -7.62
C GLN A 26 11.77 9.10 -7.71
N ILE A 27 11.19 8.72 -8.84
CA ILE A 27 10.89 7.34 -9.19
C ILE A 27 12.13 6.74 -9.82
N GLN A 28 12.75 5.76 -9.17
CA GLN A 28 13.89 5.06 -9.72
C GLN A 28 13.47 3.96 -10.68
N LYS A 29 12.48 3.15 -10.30
CA LYS A 29 12.01 2.03 -11.10
C LYS A 29 10.61 1.59 -10.68
N ILE A 30 9.78 1.20 -11.67
CA ILE A 30 8.53 0.45 -11.45
C ILE A 30 8.70 -0.90 -12.14
N TYR A 31 8.35 -2.00 -11.44
CA TYR A 31 8.57 -3.35 -11.95
C TYR A 31 7.56 -4.36 -11.39
N LEU A 32 7.34 -5.41 -12.14
CA LEU A 32 6.57 -6.56 -11.69
C LEU A 32 7.45 -7.39 -10.74
N LYS A 33 7.03 -7.55 -9.49
CA LYS A 33 7.76 -8.27 -8.46
C LYS A 33 7.41 -9.75 -8.47
N ASP A 34 6.10 -10.05 -8.54
CA ASP A 34 5.60 -11.41 -8.65
C ASP A 34 4.29 -11.45 -9.44
N ALA A 35 4.01 -12.62 -10.03
CA ALA A 35 2.79 -12.86 -10.78
C ALA A 35 2.41 -14.35 -10.69
N LEU A 36 1.23 -14.62 -10.15
CA LEU A 36 0.66 -15.95 -10.02
C LEU A 36 -0.67 -16.01 -10.78
N PHE A 37 -0.86 -17.08 -11.54
CA PHE A 37 -2.14 -17.39 -12.16
C PHE A 37 -2.43 -18.90 -12.02
N GLU A 38 -3.60 -19.24 -11.50
CA GLU A 38 -4.02 -20.60 -11.26
C GLU A 38 -5.42 -20.87 -11.79
N GLN A 39 -5.60 -22.04 -12.37
CA GLN A 39 -6.89 -22.60 -12.82
C GLN A 39 -7.00 -24.05 -12.34
N PRO A 40 -7.26 -24.29 -11.05
CA PRO A 40 -7.14 -25.64 -10.48
C PRO A 40 -8.16 -26.63 -11.05
N ASN A 41 -9.33 -26.15 -11.51
CA ASN A 41 -10.44 -27.00 -11.99
C ASN A 41 -10.55 -27.02 -13.53
N SER A 42 -9.53 -26.54 -14.25
CA SER A 42 -9.47 -26.66 -15.72
C SER A 42 -9.14 -28.08 -16.16
N PRO A 43 -9.67 -28.57 -17.34
CA PRO A 43 -10.53 -27.84 -18.28
C PRO A 43 -12.04 -27.99 -17.99
N GLN A 44 -12.44 -28.75 -16.97
CA GLN A 44 -13.84 -29.12 -16.73
C GLN A 44 -14.71 -27.90 -16.44
N ILE A 45 -14.25 -26.99 -15.56
CA ILE A 45 -14.97 -25.79 -15.16
C ILE A 45 -15.19 -24.81 -16.32
N LEU A 46 -14.30 -24.80 -17.33
CA LEU A 46 -14.41 -23.92 -18.50
C LEU A 46 -15.59 -24.30 -19.43
N ARG A 47 -16.16 -25.50 -19.27
CA ARG A 47 -17.34 -25.94 -20.01
C ARG A 47 -18.65 -25.45 -19.37
N THR A 48 -18.58 -24.94 -18.16
CA THR A 48 -19.73 -24.44 -17.41
C THR A 48 -20.07 -23.04 -17.92
N GLN A 49 -21.34 -22.81 -18.31
CA GLN A 49 -21.81 -21.50 -18.82
C GLN A 49 -22.32 -20.57 -17.70
N ALA A 50 -21.94 -20.83 -16.47
CA ALA A 50 -22.34 -19.97 -15.34
C ALA A 50 -21.47 -18.70 -15.29
N GLN A 51 -22.08 -17.59 -14.92
CA GLN A 51 -21.34 -16.37 -14.64
C GLN A 51 -20.54 -16.53 -13.33
N PRO A 52 -19.24 -16.23 -13.32
CA PRO A 52 -18.45 -16.31 -12.11
C PRO A 52 -18.79 -15.18 -11.14
N ASN A 53 -18.80 -15.50 -9.86
CA ASN A 53 -18.72 -14.51 -8.81
C ASN A 53 -17.24 -14.10 -8.65
N VAL A 54 -16.96 -12.81 -8.74
CA VAL A 54 -15.58 -12.28 -8.72
C VAL A 54 -15.37 -11.45 -7.47
N SER A 55 -14.34 -11.83 -6.71
CA SER A 55 -13.83 -11.05 -5.58
C SER A 55 -12.46 -10.46 -5.92
N VAL A 56 -12.22 -9.24 -5.47
CA VAL A 56 -10.95 -8.51 -5.67
C VAL A 56 -10.42 -8.07 -4.33
N SER A 57 -9.14 -8.29 -4.08
CA SER A 57 -8.44 -7.81 -2.89
C SER A 57 -7.21 -7.00 -3.31
N ILE A 58 -6.94 -5.91 -2.59
CA ILE A 58 -5.77 -5.06 -2.80
C ILE A 58 -5.16 -4.71 -1.46
N SER A 59 -3.85 -4.90 -1.36
CA SER A 59 -3.05 -4.49 -0.22
C SER A 59 -1.81 -3.72 -0.67
N THR A 60 -1.29 -2.88 0.22
CA THR A 60 -0.09 -2.08 -0.01
C THR A 60 0.90 -2.33 1.11
N ASP A 61 2.17 -2.39 0.76
CA ASP A 61 3.28 -2.50 1.69
C ASP A 61 4.40 -1.54 1.31
N SER A 62 5.22 -1.13 2.29
CA SER A 62 6.36 -0.26 2.05
C SER A 62 7.54 -0.66 2.92
N GLU A 63 8.72 -0.76 2.32
CA GLU A 63 9.96 -1.12 2.98
C GLU A 63 11.05 -0.09 2.69
N LYS A 64 11.83 0.25 3.70
CA LYS A 64 13.03 1.08 3.53
C LYS A 64 14.20 0.19 3.10
N ILE A 65 14.73 0.38 1.88
CA ILE A 65 15.85 -0.39 1.34
C ILE A 65 17.17 0.22 1.77
N GLU A 66 17.31 1.53 1.59
CA GLU A 66 18.50 2.30 1.90
C GLU A 66 18.11 3.65 2.48
N ASP A 67 19.10 4.46 2.88
CA ASP A 67 18.80 5.80 3.37
C ASP A 67 18.21 6.68 2.27
N GLY A 68 16.96 7.09 2.49
CA GLY A 68 16.18 7.87 1.53
C GLY A 68 15.63 7.07 0.34
N VAL A 69 15.79 5.73 0.29
CA VAL A 69 15.24 4.87 -0.77
C VAL A 69 14.26 3.87 -0.19
N TYR A 70 13.07 3.83 -0.77
CA TYR A 70 11.94 2.99 -0.33
C TYR A 70 11.42 2.15 -1.49
N GLU A 71 11.10 0.89 -1.21
CA GLU A 71 10.25 0.07 -2.06
C GLU A 71 8.81 0.20 -1.59
N VAL A 72 7.90 0.43 -2.51
CA VAL A 72 6.46 0.35 -2.26
C VAL A 72 5.91 -0.73 -3.16
N THR A 73 5.18 -1.67 -2.58
CA THR A 73 4.57 -2.80 -3.28
C THR A 73 3.05 -2.71 -3.18
N ILE A 74 2.37 -2.93 -4.29
CA ILE A 74 0.92 -3.16 -4.31
C ILE A 74 0.70 -4.59 -4.74
N LYS A 75 -0.01 -5.35 -3.92
CA LYS A 75 -0.48 -6.69 -4.21
C LYS A 75 -1.96 -6.64 -4.54
N GLY A 76 -2.31 -7.10 -5.73
CA GLY A 76 -3.69 -7.22 -6.18
C GLY A 76 -4.01 -8.68 -6.46
N SER A 77 -5.13 -9.18 -5.93
CA SER A 77 -5.63 -10.52 -6.26
C SER A 77 -7.07 -10.47 -6.75
N ILE A 78 -7.37 -11.34 -7.74
CA ILE A 78 -8.72 -11.51 -8.27
C ILE A 78 -9.04 -13.00 -8.23
N LYS A 79 -10.14 -13.37 -7.59
CA LYS A 79 -10.64 -14.75 -7.50
C LYS A 79 -12.00 -14.84 -8.17
N GLY A 80 -12.14 -15.71 -9.16
CA GLY A 80 -13.40 -16.05 -9.79
C GLY A 80 -13.93 -17.39 -9.29
N LEU A 81 -15.18 -17.45 -8.86
CA LEU A 81 -15.86 -18.65 -8.38
C LEU A 81 -17.08 -18.97 -9.24
N VAL A 82 -17.30 -20.25 -9.54
CA VAL A 82 -18.53 -20.79 -10.10
C VAL A 82 -19.13 -21.76 -9.07
N GLY A 83 -20.18 -21.32 -8.39
CA GLY A 83 -20.65 -22.00 -7.18
C GLY A 83 -19.56 -21.93 -6.09
N GLU A 84 -19.11 -23.10 -5.62
CA GLU A 84 -18.01 -23.21 -4.64
C GLU A 84 -16.64 -23.50 -5.30
N GLU A 85 -16.61 -23.74 -6.61
CA GLU A 85 -15.37 -24.11 -7.31
C GLU A 85 -14.62 -22.87 -7.81
N ILE A 86 -13.29 -22.90 -7.68
CA ILE A 86 -12.40 -21.85 -8.19
C ILE A 86 -12.29 -22.00 -9.70
N LEU A 87 -12.79 -21.00 -10.43
CA LEU A 87 -12.62 -20.88 -11.89
C LEU A 87 -11.21 -20.41 -12.22
N PHE A 88 -10.77 -19.34 -11.58
CA PHE A 88 -9.41 -18.82 -11.66
C PHE A 88 -9.03 -18.06 -10.39
N PHE A 89 -7.76 -17.98 -10.15
CA PHE A 89 -7.12 -17.11 -9.19
C PHE A 89 -5.93 -16.43 -9.85
N VAL A 90 -5.88 -15.10 -9.75
CA VAL A 90 -4.74 -14.31 -10.23
C VAL A 90 -4.27 -13.40 -9.09
N GLU A 91 -2.96 -13.33 -8.92
CA GLU A 91 -2.30 -12.47 -7.96
C GLU A 91 -1.10 -11.80 -8.62
N ILE A 92 -0.99 -10.50 -8.47
CA ILE A 92 0.09 -9.68 -9.02
C ILE A 92 0.66 -8.83 -7.90
N GLU A 93 1.97 -8.88 -7.75
CA GLU A 93 2.73 -7.93 -6.93
C GLU A 93 3.47 -6.95 -7.83
N GLN A 94 3.05 -5.70 -7.79
CA GLN A 94 3.66 -4.61 -8.54
C GLN A 94 4.42 -3.72 -7.57
N ALA A 95 5.71 -3.52 -7.82
CA ALA A 95 6.57 -2.72 -6.95
C ALA A 95 7.12 -1.47 -7.64
N GLY A 96 7.51 -0.50 -6.84
CA GLY A 96 8.22 0.69 -7.27
C GLY A 96 9.28 1.10 -6.27
N MET A 97 10.46 1.48 -6.76
CA MET A 97 11.53 2.07 -5.96
C MET A 97 11.47 3.60 -6.07
N PHE A 98 11.41 4.26 -4.92
CA PHE A 98 11.27 5.71 -4.79
C PHE A 98 12.39 6.28 -3.94
N GLU A 99 12.99 7.36 -4.40
CA GLU A 99 13.93 8.14 -3.62
C GLU A 99 13.24 9.36 -3.00
N LEU A 100 13.26 9.43 -1.67
CA LEU A 100 12.66 10.49 -0.86
C LEU A 100 13.77 11.10 0.00
N ARG A 101 14.19 12.32 -0.31
CA ARG A 101 15.20 13.03 0.49
C ARG A 101 14.69 14.41 0.89
N ASN A 102 15.17 14.90 2.02
CA ASN A 102 14.84 16.23 2.55
C ASN A 102 13.33 16.46 2.73
N LEU A 103 12.53 15.39 2.87
CA LEU A 103 11.13 15.48 3.26
C LEU A 103 11.03 15.49 4.79
N PRO A 104 10.11 16.28 5.36
CA PRO A 104 9.74 16.17 6.76
C PRO A 104 9.23 14.76 7.10
N GLU A 105 9.58 14.21 8.27
CA GLU A 105 9.20 12.86 8.68
C GLU A 105 7.68 12.63 8.61
N ASN A 106 6.88 13.63 8.96
CA ASN A 106 5.42 13.57 8.89
C ASN A 106 4.86 13.51 7.46
N GLN A 107 5.67 13.71 6.43
CA GLN A 107 5.28 13.60 5.02
C GLN A 107 5.75 12.31 4.36
N ILE A 108 6.71 11.60 4.96
CA ILE A 108 7.25 10.36 4.38
C ILE A 108 6.16 9.29 4.32
N GLU A 109 5.51 8.99 5.44
CA GLU A 109 4.48 7.96 5.52
C GLU A 109 3.26 8.25 4.61
N PRO A 110 2.65 9.46 4.60
CA PRO A 110 1.60 9.78 3.64
C PRO A 110 2.04 9.66 2.18
N THR A 111 3.30 10.01 1.86
CA THR A 111 3.83 9.88 0.51
C THR A 111 3.93 8.41 0.10
N LEU A 112 4.45 7.54 0.98
CA LEU A 112 4.58 6.10 0.73
C LEU A 112 3.22 5.40 0.67
N SER A 113 2.23 5.85 1.45
CA SER A 113 0.92 5.21 1.54
C SER A 113 -0.11 5.73 0.54
N ILE A 114 0.05 6.95 0.00
CA ILE A 114 -0.92 7.57 -0.91
C ILE A 114 -0.32 7.81 -2.30
N THR A 115 0.81 8.54 -2.35
CA THR A 115 1.37 9.00 -3.63
C THR A 115 2.04 7.86 -4.39
N CYS A 116 2.90 7.10 -3.76
CA CYS A 116 3.63 6.01 -4.42
C CYS A 116 2.69 4.90 -4.93
N PRO A 117 1.71 4.39 -4.14
CA PRO A 117 0.73 3.43 -4.65
C PRO A 117 -0.09 3.99 -5.81
N GLY A 118 -0.49 5.27 -5.77
CA GLY A 118 -1.20 5.92 -6.86
C GLY A 118 -0.43 5.89 -8.19
N ILE A 119 0.90 5.98 -8.13
CA ILE A 119 1.78 5.91 -9.31
C ILE A 119 1.92 4.47 -9.83
N ILE A 120 1.96 3.48 -8.95
CA ILE A 120 2.16 2.06 -9.29
C ILE A 120 0.85 1.42 -9.77
N PHE A 121 -0.30 1.81 -9.24
CA PHE A 121 -1.60 1.19 -9.44
C PHE A 121 -2.01 1.01 -10.91
N PRO A 122 -1.78 1.96 -11.84
CA PRO A 122 -2.06 1.75 -13.26
C PRO A 122 -1.35 0.54 -13.85
N SER A 123 -0.10 0.28 -13.44
CA SER A 123 0.68 -0.89 -13.89
C SER A 123 0.11 -2.19 -13.33
N LEU A 124 -0.27 -2.22 -12.06
CA LEU A 124 -0.96 -3.37 -11.44
C LEU A 124 -2.24 -3.71 -12.18
N ARG A 125 -3.10 -2.69 -12.41
CA ARG A 125 -4.37 -2.85 -13.12
C ARG A 125 -4.18 -3.42 -14.53
N TYR A 126 -3.19 -2.92 -15.26
CA TYR A 126 -2.85 -3.42 -16.57
C TYR A 126 -2.41 -4.89 -16.52
N ASN A 127 -1.51 -5.25 -15.62
CA ASN A 127 -0.99 -6.60 -15.51
C ASN A 127 -2.07 -7.62 -15.10
N LEU A 128 -2.98 -7.25 -14.18
CA LEU A 128 -4.12 -8.11 -13.81
C LEU A 128 -5.07 -8.35 -15.01
N ALA A 129 -5.41 -7.30 -15.75
CA ALA A 129 -6.26 -7.42 -16.94
C ALA A 129 -5.59 -8.22 -18.06
N ASP A 130 -4.30 -8.00 -18.30
CA ASP A 130 -3.50 -8.73 -19.30
C ASP A 130 -3.38 -10.22 -18.95
N MET A 131 -3.15 -10.56 -17.68
CA MET A 131 -3.07 -11.94 -17.22
C MET A 131 -4.39 -12.71 -17.46
N LEU A 132 -5.53 -12.09 -17.11
CA LEU A 132 -6.84 -12.67 -17.35
C LEU A 132 -7.11 -12.85 -18.84
N ASN A 133 -6.76 -11.87 -19.67
CA ASN A 133 -6.92 -11.94 -21.11
C ASN A 133 -6.08 -13.06 -21.73
N ARG A 134 -4.82 -13.22 -21.33
CA ARG A 134 -3.94 -14.34 -21.76
C ARG A 134 -4.48 -15.70 -21.36
N ALA A 135 -5.16 -15.78 -20.23
CA ALA A 135 -5.80 -16.99 -19.74
C ALA A 135 -7.14 -17.32 -20.42
N GLY A 136 -7.60 -16.47 -21.36
CA GLY A 136 -8.84 -16.67 -22.12
C GLY A 136 -10.09 -16.15 -21.42
N PHE A 137 -9.96 -15.33 -20.37
CA PHE A 137 -11.07 -14.67 -19.69
C PHE A 137 -11.25 -13.24 -20.19
N GLN A 138 -12.45 -12.69 -19.95
CA GLN A 138 -12.64 -11.26 -20.15
C GLN A 138 -11.83 -10.47 -19.13
N PRO A 139 -11.12 -9.42 -19.56
CA PRO A 139 -10.34 -8.61 -18.65
C PRO A 139 -11.26 -7.87 -17.66
N ILE A 140 -10.93 -7.96 -16.37
CA ILE A 140 -11.60 -7.23 -15.32
C ILE A 140 -10.87 -5.89 -15.14
N ASN A 141 -11.57 -4.81 -15.44
CA ASN A 141 -11.01 -3.48 -15.28
C ASN A 141 -11.33 -2.95 -13.87
N LEU A 142 -10.29 -2.90 -13.04
CA LEU A 142 -10.42 -2.29 -11.72
C LEU A 142 -10.72 -0.79 -11.84
N THR A 143 -11.68 -0.31 -11.07
CA THR A 143 -11.95 1.13 -10.95
C THR A 143 -10.81 1.83 -10.22
N GLU A 144 -10.79 3.14 -10.29
CA GLU A 144 -9.82 3.94 -9.55
C GLU A 144 -10.04 3.81 -8.04
N ILE A 145 -8.95 3.61 -7.31
CA ILE A 145 -8.94 3.44 -5.85
C ILE A 145 -8.39 4.71 -5.22
N SER A 146 -9.08 5.20 -4.20
CA SER A 146 -8.60 6.31 -3.39
C SER A 146 -7.66 5.80 -2.29
N PHE A 147 -6.35 5.78 -2.55
CA PHE A 147 -5.35 5.43 -1.54
C PHE A 147 -5.37 6.37 -0.35
N ARG A 148 -5.82 7.62 -0.54
CA ARG A 148 -6.05 8.55 0.57
C ARG A 148 -7.12 8.04 1.52
N ALA A 149 -8.27 7.60 1.00
CA ALA A 149 -9.34 7.06 1.84
C ALA A 149 -8.91 5.78 2.56
N LEU A 150 -8.14 4.90 1.90
CA LEU A 150 -7.57 3.70 2.53
C LEU A 150 -6.59 4.06 3.66
N TYR A 151 -5.75 5.06 3.45
CA TYR A 151 -4.80 5.54 4.47
C TYR A 151 -5.53 6.15 5.68
N GLU A 152 -6.52 7.01 5.44
CA GLU A 152 -7.34 7.63 6.49
C GLU A 152 -8.13 6.57 7.29
N GLN A 153 -8.66 5.55 6.62
CA GLN A 153 -9.34 4.43 7.27
C GLN A 153 -8.38 3.63 8.15
N ARG A 154 -7.18 3.28 7.65
CA ARG A 154 -6.15 2.59 8.43
C ARG A 154 -5.78 3.38 9.69
N LEU A 155 -5.54 4.68 9.57
CA LEU A 155 -5.25 5.54 10.73
C LEU A 155 -6.39 5.56 11.75
N ALA A 156 -7.64 5.58 11.28
CA ALA A 156 -8.81 5.54 12.16
C ALA A 156 -8.93 4.20 12.89
N GLU A 157 -8.64 3.09 12.23
CA GLU A 157 -8.63 1.74 12.81
C GLU A 157 -7.50 1.58 13.83
N GLU A 158 -6.30 2.05 13.51
CA GLU A 158 -5.15 2.07 14.43
C GLU A 158 -5.43 2.92 15.68
N ALA A 159 -6.02 4.10 15.50
CA ALA A 159 -6.42 4.96 16.62
C ALA A 159 -7.49 4.31 17.51
N LYS A 160 -8.46 3.61 16.90
CA LYS A 160 -9.48 2.87 17.63
C LYS A 160 -8.88 1.69 18.40
N ALA A 161 -8.02 0.90 17.76
CA ALA A 161 -7.34 -0.22 18.40
C ALA A 161 -6.46 0.24 19.58
N ALA A 162 -5.76 1.37 19.43
CA ALA A 162 -4.98 1.97 20.51
C ALA A 162 -5.86 2.45 21.68
N ALA A 163 -7.04 3.03 21.37
CA ALA A 163 -8.00 3.43 22.39
C ALA A 163 -8.60 2.24 23.14
N ASP A 164 -8.95 1.17 22.44
CA ASP A 164 -9.49 -0.06 23.04
C ASP A 164 -8.43 -0.77 23.91
N ALA A 165 -7.15 -0.81 23.45
CA ALA A 165 -6.05 -1.34 24.23
C ALA A 165 -5.76 -0.50 25.50
N ALA A 166 -5.88 0.84 25.42
CA ALA A 166 -5.75 1.72 26.58
C ALA A 166 -6.90 1.55 27.57
N ALA A 167 -8.11 1.29 27.09
CA ALA A 167 -9.27 1.02 27.93
C ALA A 167 -9.18 -0.33 28.64
N ALA A 168 -8.56 -1.33 28.02
CA ALA A 168 -8.33 -2.66 28.60
C ALA A 168 -7.20 -2.67 29.66
N SER A 169 -6.36 -1.64 29.72
CA SER A 169 -5.23 -1.54 30.65
C SER A 169 -5.55 -0.80 31.96
N THR A 170 -6.84 -0.55 32.29
CA THR A 170 -7.21 -0.07 33.62
C THR A 170 -7.09 -1.23 34.62
N PRO A 171 -6.25 -1.15 35.67
CA PRO A 171 -5.98 -2.28 36.54
C PRO A 171 -7.17 -2.59 37.44
N ALA A 172 -7.83 -3.72 37.21
CA ALA A 172 -8.66 -4.38 38.21
C ALA A 172 -7.74 -5.16 39.18
N PRO A 173 -8.13 -5.30 40.49
CA PRO A 173 -7.20 -5.76 41.52
C PRO A 173 -6.79 -7.23 41.32
N ALA A 174 -5.55 -7.48 41.69
CA ALA A 174 -4.81 -8.72 41.55
C ALA A 174 -5.54 -10.02 41.94
N VAL A 175 -5.52 -10.99 41.01
CA VAL A 175 -5.62 -12.43 41.30
C VAL A 175 -4.48 -13.12 40.52
N ALA A 176 -3.80 -14.03 41.23
CA ALA A 176 -2.52 -14.65 40.86
C ALA A 176 -2.56 -15.54 39.59
N PRO A 177 -1.39 -15.86 39.00
CA PRO A 177 -1.26 -16.32 37.62
C PRO A 177 -1.37 -17.83 37.45
N THR A 178 -2.05 -18.24 36.38
CA THR A 178 -1.92 -19.61 35.84
C THR A 178 -1.31 -19.51 34.44
N PRO A 179 -0.29 -20.31 34.06
CA PRO A 179 0.40 -20.16 32.79
C PRO A 179 -0.41 -20.71 31.63
N SER A 180 -0.60 -19.91 30.61
CA SER A 180 -1.26 -20.29 29.37
C SER A 180 -0.30 -20.17 28.17
N ALA A 181 -0.51 -21.07 27.20
CA ALA A 181 0.26 -21.38 26.01
C ALA A 181 0.46 -20.20 25.02
N PRO A 182 1.39 -20.32 24.02
CA PRO A 182 1.78 -19.23 23.12
C PRO A 182 0.67 -18.88 22.12
N PRO A 183 0.58 -17.61 21.70
CA PRO A 183 -0.44 -17.17 20.74
C PRO A 183 -0.11 -17.63 19.31
N ALA A 184 -1.15 -18.05 18.61
CA ALA A 184 -1.14 -18.33 17.18
C ALA A 184 -1.02 -17.03 16.37
N PRO A 185 -0.48 -17.08 15.11
CA PRO A 185 -0.29 -15.89 14.30
C PRO A 185 -1.61 -15.24 13.90
N VAL A 186 -1.69 -13.93 14.11
CA VAL A 186 -2.83 -13.10 13.71
C VAL A 186 -2.77 -12.91 12.21
N LEU A 187 -3.76 -13.46 11.50
CA LEU A 187 -4.01 -13.16 10.08
C LEU A 187 -4.54 -11.72 9.98
N GLN A 188 -3.86 -10.89 9.19
CA GLN A 188 -4.32 -9.55 8.87
C GLN A 188 -5.60 -9.63 8.05
N GLU A 189 -6.67 -9.00 8.55
CA GLU A 189 -7.97 -8.94 7.91
C GLU A 189 -7.89 -8.08 6.64
N GLY A 190 -8.12 -8.73 5.48
CA GLY A 190 -8.19 -8.07 4.18
C GLY A 190 -9.55 -7.41 3.95
N MET A 191 -9.56 -6.32 3.22
CA MET A 191 -10.78 -5.73 2.68
C MET A 191 -11.27 -6.58 1.49
N GLU A 192 -12.53 -6.97 1.50
CA GLU A 192 -13.17 -7.67 0.39
C GLU A 192 -13.86 -6.66 -0.54
N VAL A 193 -13.56 -6.76 -1.83
CA VAL A 193 -14.17 -5.94 -2.85
C VAL A 193 -15.18 -6.80 -3.62
N VAL A 194 -16.46 -6.47 -3.52
CA VAL A 194 -17.55 -7.18 -4.17
C VAL A 194 -17.95 -6.45 -5.46
N VAL A 195 -18.12 -7.19 -6.55
CA VAL A 195 -18.62 -6.65 -7.81
C VAL A 195 -20.16 -6.76 -7.83
N GLU A 196 -20.85 -5.62 -7.63
CA GLU A 196 -22.31 -5.51 -7.84
C GLU A 196 -22.56 -4.69 -9.12
N ASP A 197 -23.38 -5.20 -10.01
CA ASP A 197 -23.77 -4.56 -11.30
C ASP A 197 -22.60 -4.08 -12.17
N GLY A 198 -21.52 -4.87 -12.24
CA GLY A 198 -20.33 -4.53 -13.05
C GLY A 198 -19.49 -3.39 -12.50
N ARG A 199 -19.76 -2.94 -11.27
CA ARG A 199 -18.96 -1.97 -10.52
C ARG A 199 -18.27 -2.64 -9.34
N VAL A 200 -16.98 -2.34 -9.19
CA VAL A 200 -16.18 -2.82 -8.06
C VAL A 200 -16.43 -1.91 -6.85
N VAL A 201 -16.99 -2.45 -5.78
CA VAL A 201 -17.24 -1.74 -4.52
C VAL A 201 -16.41 -2.37 -3.42
N VAL A 202 -15.60 -1.58 -2.73
CA VAL A 202 -14.77 -2.03 -1.59
C VAL A 202 -15.65 -2.02 -0.34
N LYS A 203 -15.86 -3.21 0.28
CA LYS A 203 -16.59 -3.36 1.55
C LYS A 203 -15.66 -4.01 2.58
N PRO A 204 -15.72 -3.61 3.87
CA PRO A 204 -15.03 -4.34 4.92
C PRO A 204 -15.67 -5.73 5.09
N VAL A 205 -14.83 -6.73 5.36
CA VAL A 205 -15.31 -8.10 5.67
C VAL A 205 -16.12 -8.04 6.95
N ALA A 206 -17.41 -8.36 6.88
CA ALA A 206 -18.25 -8.51 8.06
C ALA A 206 -17.86 -9.79 8.81
N GLN A 207 -17.67 -9.65 10.14
CA GLN A 207 -17.49 -10.79 11.07
C GLN A 207 -18.79 -11.56 11.22
#